data_a8bca455c766113c8337c4720a3d4b5b
#
_entry.id   a8bca455c766113c8337c4720a3d4b5b
#
_cell.length_a   1.000
_cell.length_b   1.000
_cell.length_c   1.000
_cell.angle_alpha   90.00
_cell.angle_beta   90.00
_cell.angle_gamma   90.00
#
_symmetry.space_group_name_H-M   'P 1'
#
loop_
_entity.id
_entity.type
_entity.pdbx_description
1 polymer ?
#
loop_
_entity_poly.entity_id
_entity_poly.type
_entity_poly.pdbx_seq_one_letter_code
_entity_poly.pdbx_strand_id
1 'polypeptide(L)'
;GFFLRGAIPEPFTLYEAVRALPAGSFAWIDERGVSEPQAYASVAAILADAAEHPAQVSEAERQERIRAALVDSVRYHLVADVRVGAFLSSGRDSTSLVGLARDAGSVDLKTVTLGFAEYEGTVRDETPLAAEVAQHYGTDHATRMIDRSEFRAEFPRVLAAMDQPTVDGINSYFVSKAVADCGIKVALSGTGGDELLGGYSSFRAVPRLVRAAALPSRLPWLGDAAIKLYGALAPKRSVRISQKSGAKIKYGGSFAGAYFLKRGMFMPWELPELMGEAAARDGLSRLDILGVIGKALVPDPRQAFARMVALESTLYMRDQLLRDIDWAAMAHSLEVRVPLVEAHLLREIAPLLVATKGDRKRYLVASPSKPLPPHVAQRGKTGFNVPVRQWVLGDGKSKGPEFGMRGWARRLYEMAWRPEGGI
;
A
#
# COMPACT_ATOMS: atom_id res chain seq x y z
N GLY A 1 -10.27 -8.33 -11.12
CA GLY A 1 -9.63 -7.62 -10.00
C GLY A 1 -8.21 -7.20 -10.31
N PHE A 2 -7.34 -8.15 -10.59
CA PHE A 2 -5.90 -7.93 -10.78
C PHE A 2 -5.55 -6.78 -11.74
N PHE A 3 -6.03 -6.82 -12.99
CA PHE A 3 -5.74 -5.74 -13.95
C PHE A 3 -6.31 -4.38 -13.54
N LEU A 4 -7.45 -4.35 -12.84
CA LEU A 4 -8.02 -3.08 -12.39
C LEU A 4 -7.23 -2.45 -11.24
N ARG A 5 -6.64 -3.25 -10.34
CA ARG A 5 -6.08 -2.76 -9.09
C ARG A 5 -4.61 -3.11 -8.84
N GLY A 6 -4.05 -4.06 -9.57
CA GLY A 6 -2.69 -4.57 -9.34
C GLY A 6 -2.63 -5.72 -8.32
N ALA A 7 -3.73 -6.05 -7.69
CA ALA A 7 -3.94 -7.20 -6.81
C ALA A 7 -5.39 -7.68 -6.92
N ILE A 8 -5.69 -8.86 -6.42
CA ILE A 8 -7.08 -9.38 -6.36
C ILE A 8 -7.75 -8.78 -5.11
N PRO A 9 -8.87 -8.04 -5.28
CA PRO A 9 -9.57 -7.45 -4.14
C PRO A 9 -10.38 -8.50 -3.38
N GLU A 10 -10.38 -8.43 -2.06
CA GLU A 10 -11.28 -9.23 -1.23
C GLU A 10 -12.77 -8.95 -1.59
N PRO A 11 -13.65 -9.97 -1.46
CA PRO A 11 -13.40 -11.33 -0.94
C PRO A 11 -12.93 -12.34 -1.99
N PHE A 12 -12.58 -11.90 -3.19
CA PHE A 12 -12.19 -12.78 -4.30
C PHE A 12 -10.78 -13.34 -4.11
N THR A 13 -10.57 -14.54 -4.65
CA THR A 13 -9.27 -15.18 -4.82
C THR A 13 -9.12 -15.68 -6.27
N LEU A 14 -7.99 -16.30 -6.60
CA LEU A 14 -7.83 -17.03 -7.87
C LEU A 14 -8.73 -18.26 -7.98
N TYR A 15 -9.21 -18.78 -6.87
CA TYR A 15 -9.99 -19.99 -6.81
C TYR A 15 -11.48 -19.66 -6.64
N GLU A 16 -12.34 -20.25 -7.47
CA GLU A 16 -13.77 -19.96 -7.45
C GLU A 16 -14.44 -20.35 -6.11
N ALA A 17 -14.02 -21.46 -5.54
CA ALA A 17 -14.57 -21.98 -4.28
C ALA A 17 -13.90 -21.40 -3.03
N VAL A 18 -12.85 -20.58 -3.16
CA VAL A 18 -12.11 -20.01 -2.02
C VAL A 18 -12.35 -18.52 -1.94
N ARG A 19 -12.80 -18.06 -0.79
CA ARG A 19 -13.01 -16.63 -0.49
C ARG A 19 -12.18 -16.20 0.69
N ALA A 20 -11.66 -14.99 0.63
CA ALA A 20 -11.00 -14.38 1.77
C ALA A 20 -12.04 -14.01 2.84
N LEU A 21 -11.73 -14.31 4.11
CA LEU A 21 -12.50 -13.80 5.24
C LEU A 21 -12.29 -12.27 5.30
N PRO A 22 -13.36 -11.46 5.35
CA PRO A 22 -13.21 -10.01 5.41
C PRO A 22 -12.40 -9.56 6.64
N ALA A 23 -11.53 -8.58 6.46
CA ALA A 23 -10.75 -8.01 7.55
C ALA A 23 -11.64 -7.51 8.69
N GLY A 24 -11.21 -7.72 9.95
CA GLY A 24 -11.98 -7.35 11.13
C GLY A 24 -13.26 -8.16 11.34
N SER A 25 -13.30 -9.40 10.81
CA SER A 25 -14.44 -10.31 10.92
C SER A 25 -14.04 -11.67 11.44
N PHE A 26 -15.01 -12.41 11.94
CA PHE A 26 -14.87 -13.82 12.29
C PHE A 26 -16.03 -14.62 11.70
N ALA A 27 -15.84 -15.92 11.55
CA ALA A 27 -16.88 -16.86 11.14
C ALA A 27 -16.80 -18.12 12.01
N TRP A 28 -17.94 -18.71 12.28
CA TRP A 28 -18.03 -20.01 12.96
C TRP A 28 -18.04 -21.14 11.93
N ILE A 29 -17.39 -22.24 12.25
CA ILE A 29 -17.38 -23.44 11.45
C ILE A 29 -17.89 -24.58 12.35
N ASP A 30 -18.97 -25.23 11.93
CA ASP A 30 -19.55 -26.41 12.59
C ASP A 30 -19.98 -27.46 11.55
N GLU A 31 -20.65 -28.52 12.01
CA GLU A 31 -21.14 -29.60 11.14
C GLU A 31 -22.11 -29.13 10.04
N ARG A 32 -22.74 -27.97 10.21
CA ARG A 32 -23.65 -27.33 9.23
C ARG A 32 -22.92 -26.50 8.18
N GLY A 33 -21.60 -26.30 8.35
CA GLY A 33 -20.77 -25.55 7.45
C GLY A 33 -20.20 -24.27 8.06
N VAL A 34 -19.95 -23.26 7.21
CA VAL A 34 -19.36 -21.97 7.60
C VAL A 34 -20.48 -20.94 7.74
N SER A 35 -20.54 -20.25 8.89
CA SER A 35 -21.48 -19.12 9.07
C SER A 35 -21.11 -17.92 8.21
N GLU A 36 -22.07 -17.01 8.00
CA GLU A 36 -21.75 -15.71 7.43
C GLU A 36 -20.75 -14.94 8.32
N PRO A 37 -19.75 -14.27 7.73
CA PRO A 37 -18.77 -13.48 8.48
C PRO A 37 -19.43 -12.37 9.30
N GLN A 38 -19.03 -12.25 10.57
CA GLN A 38 -19.47 -11.22 11.49
C GLN A 38 -18.37 -10.21 11.76
N ALA A 39 -18.58 -8.94 11.42
CA ALA A 39 -17.59 -7.89 11.63
C ALA A 39 -17.55 -7.46 13.10
N TYR A 40 -16.36 -7.44 13.71
CA TYR A 40 -16.07 -6.91 15.05
C TYR A 40 -15.29 -5.60 15.03
N ALA A 41 -14.67 -5.26 13.89
CA ALA A 41 -13.93 -4.02 13.70
C ALA A 41 -14.14 -3.47 12.27
N SER A 42 -14.22 -2.16 12.16
CA SER A 42 -14.34 -1.44 10.89
C SER A 42 -13.54 -0.15 10.95
N VAL A 43 -12.59 0.02 10.04
CA VAL A 43 -11.83 1.27 9.90
C VAL A 43 -12.78 2.45 9.61
N ALA A 44 -13.76 2.25 8.73
CA ALA A 44 -14.74 3.29 8.41
C ALA A 44 -15.56 3.70 9.64
N ALA A 45 -15.99 2.74 10.47
CA ALA A 45 -16.75 3.04 11.68
C ALA A 45 -15.92 3.81 12.72
N ILE A 46 -14.66 3.41 12.95
CA ILE A 46 -13.74 4.12 13.85
C ILE A 46 -13.54 5.57 13.38
N LEU A 47 -13.37 5.77 12.07
CA LEU A 47 -13.16 7.11 11.51
C LEU A 47 -14.43 7.95 11.46
N ALA A 48 -15.61 7.33 11.31
CA ALA A 48 -16.89 8.02 11.37
C ALA A 48 -17.17 8.52 12.78
N ASP A 49 -16.97 7.66 13.78
CA ASP A 49 -17.09 8.04 15.20
C ASP A 49 -16.10 9.16 15.56
N ALA A 50 -14.83 9.01 15.18
CA ALA A 50 -13.82 10.03 15.38
C ALA A 50 -14.17 11.39 14.73
N ALA A 51 -14.84 11.37 13.57
CA ALA A 51 -15.26 12.58 12.87
C ALA A 51 -16.48 13.26 13.54
N GLU A 52 -17.31 12.48 14.23
CA GLU A 52 -18.43 12.98 15.05
C GLU A 52 -17.93 13.49 16.40
N HIS A 53 -16.89 12.88 16.96
CA HIS A 53 -16.30 13.20 18.26
C HIS A 53 -14.82 13.61 18.16
N PRO A 54 -14.48 14.68 17.44
CA PRO A 54 -13.09 15.10 17.27
C PRO A 54 -12.51 15.61 18.59
N ALA A 55 -11.27 15.23 18.90
CA ALA A 55 -10.63 15.60 20.15
C ALA A 55 -10.36 17.12 20.23
N GLN A 56 -10.86 17.74 21.31
CA GLN A 56 -10.69 19.16 21.63
C GLN A 56 -9.52 19.33 22.59
N VAL A 57 -8.30 19.25 22.11
CA VAL A 57 -7.07 19.32 22.91
C VAL A 57 -6.07 20.29 22.30
N SER A 58 -5.14 20.80 23.14
CA SER A 58 -4.03 21.63 22.66
C SER A 58 -3.11 20.86 21.70
N GLU A 59 -2.31 21.59 20.93
CA GLU A 59 -1.36 20.96 20.00
C GLU A 59 -0.30 20.14 20.75
N ALA A 60 0.18 20.62 21.90
CA ALA A 60 1.14 19.90 22.71
C ALA A 60 0.57 18.60 23.29
N GLU A 61 -0.66 18.65 23.81
CA GLU A 61 -1.35 17.47 24.32
C GLU A 61 -1.65 16.47 23.20
N ARG A 62 -2.03 16.95 22.02
CA ARG A 62 -2.22 16.12 20.83
C ARG A 62 -0.97 15.36 20.44
N GLN A 63 0.17 16.05 20.39
CA GLN A 63 1.46 15.43 20.09
C GLN A 63 1.81 14.36 21.13
N GLU A 64 1.63 14.66 22.40
CA GLU A 64 1.96 13.71 23.48
C GLU A 64 1.04 12.48 23.48
N ARG A 65 -0.27 12.66 23.28
CA ARG A 65 -1.20 11.53 23.19
C ARG A 65 -0.92 10.65 21.97
N ILE A 66 -0.63 11.23 20.80
CA ILE A 66 -0.23 10.47 19.62
C ILE A 66 1.09 9.74 19.86
N ARG A 67 2.07 10.39 20.48
CA ARG A 67 3.35 9.78 20.85
C ARG A 67 3.13 8.59 21.78
N ALA A 68 2.37 8.77 22.84
CA ALA A 68 2.09 7.71 23.81
C ALA A 68 1.45 6.49 23.15
N ALA A 69 0.43 6.68 22.28
CA ALA A 69 -0.23 5.61 21.55
C ALA A 69 0.72 4.89 20.60
N LEU A 70 1.61 5.62 19.90
CA LEU A 70 2.61 5.04 19.01
C LEU A 70 3.65 4.21 19.77
N VAL A 71 4.17 4.71 20.89
CA VAL A 71 5.12 3.97 21.74
C VAL A 71 4.48 2.71 22.29
N ASP A 72 3.23 2.79 22.71
CA ASP A 72 2.49 1.66 23.26
C ASP A 72 2.27 0.57 22.20
N SER A 73 1.79 0.96 21.01
CA SER A 73 1.68 0.01 19.90
C SER A 73 3.03 -0.65 19.57
N VAL A 74 4.10 0.11 19.47
CA VAL A 74 5.43 -0.45 19.21
C VAL A 74 5.87 -1.41 20.32
N ARG A 75 5.60 -1.08 21.59
CA ARG A 75 5.91 -1.94 22.75
C ARG A 75 5.26 -3.31 22.66
N TYR A 76 3.97 -3.38 22.28
CA TYR A 76 3.29 -4.66 22.08
C TYR A 76 3.91 -5.49 20.95
N HIS A 77 4.34 -4.83 19.88
CA HIS A 77 4.98 -5.50 18.74
C HIS A 77 6.44 -5.92 18.98
N LEU A 78 7.05 -5.47 20.08
CA LEU A 78 8.39 -5.90 20.50
C LEU A 78 8.37 -7.15 21.39
N VAL A 79 7.19 -7.59 21.87
CA VAL A 79 7.08 -8.81 22.69
C VAL A 79 7.36 -10.03 21.82
N ALA A 80 8.49 -10.70 22.05
CA ALA A 80 8.93 -11.85 21.29
C ALA A 80 9.92 -12.70 22.10
N ASP A 81 9.96 -14.00 21.82
CA ASP A 81 10.93 -14.95 22.40
C ASP A 81 12.27 -14.95 21.64
N VAL A 82 12.36 -14.16 20.58
CA VAL A 82 13.53 -14.04 19.70
C VAL A 82 13.89 -12.57 19.50
N ARG A 83 15.10 -12.32 19.04
CA ARG A 83 15.54 -10.96 18.69
C ARG A 83 14.65 -10.37 17.62
N VAL A 84 14.11 -9.17 17.86
CA VAL A 84 13.32 -8.41 16.92
C VAL A 84 14.22 -7.50 16.09
N GLY A 85 14.08 -7.55 14.77
CA GLY A 85 14.71 -6.60 13.85
C GLY A 85 13.75 -5.53 13.36
N ALA A 86 14.25 -4.63 12.51
CA ALA A 86 13.42 -3.66 11.81
C ALA A 86 13.94 -3.42 10.39
N PHE A 87 13.03 -3.28 9.43
CA PHE A 87 13.37 -2.76 8.10
C PHE A 87 13.72 -1.27 8.23
N LEU A 88 14.88 -0.89 7.74
CA LEU A 88 15.30 0.51 7.74
C LEU A 88 15.55 0.98 6.32
N SER A 89 14.57 1.70 5.77
CA SER A 89 14.77 2.56 4.61
C SER A 89 15.03 3.97 5.12
N SER A 90 15.79 4.78 4.60
CA SER A 90 15.97 6.17 5.07
C SER A 90 14.71 7.06 4.99
N GLY A 91 13.53 6.43 4.97
CA GLY A 91 12.21 7.08 4.98
C GLY A 91 11.77 7.50 6.37
N ARG A 92 10.89 8.53 6.44
CA ARG A 92 10.37 9.05 7.72
C ARG A 92 9.70 7.97 8.57
N ASP A 93 8.95 7.04 7.98
CA ASP A 93 8.19 6.02 8.72
C ASP A 93 9.11 5.00 9.38
N SER A 94 10.01 4.39 8.63
CA SER A 94 10.96 3.41 9.16
C SER A 94 11.92 4.05 10.18
N THR A 95 12.37 5.27 9.93
CA THR A 95 13.23 6.01 10.86
C THR A 95 12.49 6.34 12.18
N SER A 96 11.25 6.84 12.10
CA SER A 96 10.44 7.09 13.30
C SER A 96 10.16 5.80 14.07
N LEU A 97 9.88 4.70 13.36
CA LEU A 97 9.63 3.41 13.99
C LEU A 97 10.86 2.89 14.75
N VAL A 98 12.07 3.04 14.20
CA VAL A 98 13.33 2.68 14.88
C VAL A 98 13.51 3.54 16.14
N GLY A 99 13.27 4.85 16.05
CA GLY A 99 13.33 5.74 17.23
C GLY A 99 12.31 5.36 18.31
N LEU A 100 11.06 5.07 17.92
CA LEU A 100 10.01 4.61 18.83
C LEU A 100 10.33 3.24 19.46
N ALA A 101 10.95 2.32 18.71
CA ALA A 101 11.39 1.04 19.25
C ALA A 101 12.47 1.22 20.35
N ARG A 102 13.38 2.18 20.16
CA ARG A 102 14.35 2.56 21.21
C ARG A 102 13.64 3.16 22.42
N ASP A 103 12.68 4.04 22.24
CA ASP A 103 11.86 4.62 23.32
C ASP A 103 11.02 3.57 24.06
N ALA A 104 10.56 2.54 23.34
CA ALA A 104 9.83 1.40 23.93
C ALA A 104 10.72 0.40 24.69
N GLY A 105 12.05 0.65 24.75
CA GLY A 105 13.00 -0.15 25.53
C GLY A 105 13.75 -1.24 24.76
N SER A 106 13.67 -1.28 23.42
CA SER A 106 14.45 -2.24 22.62
C SER A 106 15.94 -1.87 22.65
N VAL A 107 16.72 -2.55 23.48
CA VAL A 107 18.17 -2.30 23.66
C VAL A 107 18.98 -2.94 22.53
N ASP A 108 18.57 -4.12 22.07
CA ASP A 108 19.27 -4.94 21.07
C ASP A 108 18.49 -4.97 19.73
N LEU A 109 18.18 -3.79 19.20
CA LEU A 109 17.46 -3.68 17.92
C LEU A 109 18.44 -3.85 16.76
N LYS A 110 18.19 -4.85 15.92
CA LYS A 110 18.90 -5.01 14.65
C LYS A 110 18.12 -4.35 13.52
N THR A 111 18.79 -3.51 12.73
CA THR A 111 18.20 -2.87 11.56
C THR A 111 18.81 -3.41 10.28
N VAL A 112 18.01 -3.62 9.25
CA VAL A 112 18.47 -4.13 7.96
C VAL A 112 17.99 -3.23 6.85
N THR A 113 18.92 -2.87 5.95
CA THR A 113 18.64 -2.12 4.73
C THR A 113 18.98 -2.97 3.51
N LEU A 114 18.07 -2.96 2.54
CA LEU A 114 18.30 -3.54 1.23
C LEU A 114 18.82 -2.47 0.28
N GLY A 115 19.97 -2.69 -0.30
CA GLY A 115 20.56 -1.88 -1.37
C GLY A 115 20.59 -2.63 -2.69
N PHE A 116 20.82 -1.89 -3.78
CA PHE A 116 20.88 -2.43 -5.13
C PHE A 116 22.15 -1.92 -5.81
N ALA A 117 22.94 -2.83 -6.39
CA ALA A 117 24.20 -2.48 -7.05
C ALA A 117 24.00 -1.39 -8.13
N GLU A 118 22.86 -1.41 -8.84
CA GLU A 118 22.52 -0.42 -9.88
C GLU A 118 22.25 1.00 -9.34
N TYR A 119 22.02 1.13 -8.04
CA TYR A 119 21.75 2.43 -7.41
C TYR A 119 22.93 2.97 -6.61
N GLU A 120 23.96 2.15 -6.42
CA GLU A 120 25.16 2.53 -5.66
C GLU A 120 25.74 3.86 -6.15
N GLY A 121 25.97 4.79 -5.23
CA GLY A 121 26.46 6.14 -5.52
C GLY A 121 25.49 7.08 -6.25
N THR A 122 24.24 6.67 -6.48
CA THR A 122 23.21 7.52 -7.10
C THR A 122 22.28 8.13 -6.04
N VAL A 123 21.46 9.09 -6.45
CA VAL A 123 20.40 9.66 -5.59
C VAL A 123 19.32 8.65 -5.13
N ARG A 124 19.34 7.45 -5.70
CA ARG A 124 18.43 6.36 -5.34
C ARG A 124 19.04 5.39 -4.32
N ASP A 125 20.32 5.54 -4.03
CA ASP A 125 21.00 4.75 -3.00
C ASP A 125 20.56 5.24 -1.62
N GLU A 126 19.79 4.41 -0.93
CA GLU A 126 19.32 4.71 0.42
C GLU A 126 20.27 4.20 1.51
N THR A 127 21.27 3.39 1.14
CA THR A 127 22.11 2.67 2.10
C THR A 127 22.98 3.59 2.95
N PRO A 128 23.63 4.67 2.44
CA PRO A 128 24.43 5.55 3.27
C PRO A 128 23.60 6.29 4.31
N LEU A 129 22.40 6.75 3.91
CA LEU A 129 21.52 7.47 4.81
C LEU A 129 20.88 6.56 5.86
N ALA A 130 20.60 5.31 5.51
CA ALA A 130 20.13 4.31 6.45
C ALA A 130 21.20 3.95 7.50
N ALA A 131 22.46 3.84 7.09
CA ALA A 131 23.59 3.62 8.00
C ALA A 131 23.76 4.80 8.97
N GLU A 132 23.60 6.04 8.51
CA GLU A 132 23.60 7.24 9.37
C GLU A 132 22.47 7.20 10.41
N VAL A 133 21.25 6.85 9.98
CA VAL A 133 20.10 6.68 10.89
C VAL A 133 20.37 5.60 11.93
N ALA A 134 20.91 4.47 11.50
CA ALA A 134 21.27 3.36 12.39
C ALA A 134 22.30 3.78 13.44
N GLN A 135 23.35 4.49 13.04
CA GLN A 135 24.34 5.08 13.96
C GLN A 135 23.68 6.09 14.90
N HIS A 136 22.79 6.96 14.39
CA HIS A 136 22.07 7.94 15.18
C HIS A 136 21.30 7.28 16.31
N TYR A 137 20.56 6.20 16.05
CA TYR A 137 19.77 5.49 17.08
C TYR A 137 20.54 4.38 17.81
N GLY A 138 21.81 4.13 17.45
CA GLY A 138 22.65 3.11 18.08
C GLY A 138 22.12 1.69 17.88
N THR A 139 21.69 1.35 16.64
CA THR A 139 21.23 0.01 16.30
C THR A 139 22.35 -0.83 15.69
N ASP A 140 22.30 -2.17 15.88
CA ASP A 140 23.12 -3.10 15.12
C ASP A 140 22.62 -3.14 13.68
N HIS A 141 23.39 -2.58 12.74
CA HIS A 141 22.93 -2.36 11.38
C HIS A 141 23.64 -3.25 10.36
N ALA A 142 22.85 -3.85 9.48
CA ALA A 142 23.33 -4.59 8.33
C ALA A 142 22.78 -4.02 7.02
N THR A 143 23.63 -3.85 6.03
CA THR A 143 23.26 -3.54 4.64
C THR A 143 23.45 -4.78 3.80
N ARG A 144 22.41 -5.21 3.07
CA ARG A 144 22.45 -6.30 2.11
C ARG A 144 22.31 -5.75 0.71
N MET A 145 23.33 -5.92 -0.11
CA MET A 145 23.31 -5.55 -1.54
C MET A 145 22.79 -6.71 -2.36
N ILE A 146 21.91 -6.42 -3.31
CA ILE A 146 21.40 -7.39 -4.30
C ILE A 146 21.75 -6.87 -5.69
N ASP A 147 22.15 -7.77 -6.56
CA ASP A 147 22.44 -7.51 -7.95
C ASP A 147 21.46 -8.23 -8.89
N ARG A 148 21.61 -7.97 -10.19
CA ARG A 148 20.78 -8.59 -11.24
C ARG A 148 20.92 -10.10 -11.30
N SER A 149 22.08 -10.66 -10.97
CA SER A 149 22.31 -12.11 -11.02
C SER A 149 21.55 -12.83 -9.93
N GLU A 150 21.60 -12.32 -8.70
CA GLU A 150 20.83 -12.84 -7.57
C GLU A 150 19.32 -12.70 -7.82
N PHE A 151 18.87 -11.55 -8.33
CA PHE A 151 17.48 -11.36 -8.71
C PHE A 151 16.99 -12.43 -9.69
N ARG A 152 17.77 -12.71 -10.75
CA ARG A 152 17.39 -13.71 -11.75
C ARG A 152 17.36 -15.13 -11.19
N ALA A 153 18.27 -15.47 -10.30
CA ALA A 153 18.30 -16.76 -9.64
C ALA A 153 17.09 -16.97 -8.71
N GLU A 154 16.69 -15.92 -8.01
CA GLU A 154 15.56 -15.96 -7.07
C GLU A 154 14.17 -15.79 -7.76
N PHE A 155 14.10 -15.22 -8.94
CA PHE A 155 12.86 -14.86 -9.59
C PHE A 155 11.84 -16.02 -9.76
N PRO A 156 12.24 -17.26 -10.12
CA PRO A 156 11.32 -18.40 -10.13
C PRO A 156 10.71 -18.68 -8.74
N ARG A 157 11.49 -18.49 -7.67
CA ARG A 157 11.02 -18.69 -6.29
C ARG A 157 10.04 -17.59 -5.87
N VAL A 158 10.27 -16.33 -6.32
CA VAL A 158 9.32 -15.22 -6.12
C VAL A 158 7.97 -15.58 -6.69
N LEU A 159 7.92 -16.07 -7.95
CA LEU A 159 6.66 -16.46 -8.60
C LEU A 159 6.00 -17.65 -7.90
N ALA A 160 6.77 -18.63 -7.47
CA ALA A 160 6.25 -19.81 -6.76
C ALA A 160 5.72 -19.50 -5.35
N ALA A 161 6.32 -18.52 -4.68
CA ALA A 161 5.89 -18.07 -3.35
C ALA A 161 4.65 -17.17 -3.38
N MET A 162 4.39 -16.52 -4.51
CA MET A 162 3.27 -15.60 -4.69
C MET A 162 1.95 -16.39 -4.74
N ASP A 163 1.17 -16.33 -3.69
CA ASP A 163 -0.11 -17.07 -3.55
C ASP A 163 -1.20 -16.54 -4.49
N GLN A 164 -1.17 -15.25 -4.78
CA GLN A 164 -2.07 -14.58 -5.72
C GLN A 164 -1.34 -13.46 -6.48
N PRO A 165 -1.76 -13.11 -7.71
CA PRO A 165 -1.06 -12.11 -8.51
C PRO A 165 -1.07 -10.74 -7.85
N THR A 166 0.12 -10.16 -7.72
CA THR A 166 0.33 -8.80 -7.26
C THR A 166 1.43 -8.13 -8.07
N VAL A 167 1.36 -6.82 -8.24
CA VAL A 167 2.35 -6.07 -9.03
C VAL A 167 3.48 -5.49 -8.20
N ASP A 168 3.41 -5.55 -6.86
CA ASP A 168 4.31 -4.81 -5.97
C ASP A 168 5.16 -5.69 -5.02
N GLY A 169 4.77 -6.93 -4.73
CA GLY A 169 5.36 -7.77 -3.68
C GLY A 169 6.85 -8.16 -3.83
N ILE A 170 7.47 -7.91 -4.98
CA ILE A 170 8.89 -8.27 -5.23
C ILE A 170 9.84 -7.56 -4.26
N ASN A 171 9.60 -6.28 -3.98
CA ASN A 171 10.38 -5.51 -3.01
C ASN A 171 10.28 -6.11 -1.60
N SER A 172 9.07 -6.54 -1.20
CA SER A 172 8.83 -7.21 0.08
C SER A 172 9.57 -8.55 0.17
N TYR A 173 9.62 -9.32 -0.93
CA TYR A 173 10.35 -10.59 -0.98
C TYR A 173 11.85 -10.39 -0.71
N PHE A 174 12.50 -9.49 -1.43
CA PHE A 174 13.93 -9.31 -1.29
C PHE A 174 14.34 -8.63 0.03
N VAL A 175 13.55 -7.70 0.56
CA VAL A 175 13.87 -7.14 1.88
C VAL A 175 13.66 -8.17 2.99
N SER A 176 12.66 -9.04 2.87
CA SER A 176 12.43 -10.13 3.81
C SER A 176 13.55 -11.17 3.76
N LYS A 177 14.01 -11.52 2.55
CA LYS A 177 15.20 -12.36 2.35
C LYS A 177 16.42 -11.76 3.04
N ALA A 178 16.69 -10.48 2.82
CA ALA A 178 17.83 -9.80 3.42
C ALA A 178 17.82 -9.84 4.95
N VAL A 179 16.65 -9.69 5.56
CA VAL A 179 16.47 -9.78 7.03
C VAL A 179 16.64 -11.20 7.53
N ALA A 180 16.06 -12.19 6.84
CA ALA A 180 16.20 -13.60 7.18
C ALA A 180 17.65 -14.08 7.06
N ASP A 181 18.39 -13.63 6.02
CA ASP A 181 19.83 -13.89 5.83
C ASP A 181 20.68 -13.35 7.00
N CYS A 182 20.19 -12.32 7.70
CA CYS A 182 20.80 -11.79 8.92
C CYS A 182 20.43 -12.56 10.20
N GLY A 183 19.74 -13.69 10.10
CA GLY A 183 19.31 -14.54 11.22
C GLY A 183 18.13 -14.00 12.02
N ILE A 184 17.40 -13.00 11.51
CA ILE A 184 16.22 -12.42 12.15
C ILE A 184 14.99 -13.25 11.80
N LYS A 185 14.13 -13.50 12.79
CA LYS A 185 12.86 -14.24 12.63
C LYS A 185 11.63 -13.36 12.77
N VAL A 186 11.78 -12.20 13.42
CA VAL A 186 10.70 -11.21 13.61
C VAL A 186 11.24 -9.83 13.26
N ALA A 187 10.53 -9.09 12.42
CA ALA A 187 10.95 -7.74 12.02
C ALA A 187 9.79 -6.73 12.04
N LEU A 188 10.08 -5.51 12.45
CA LEU A 188 9.14 -4.40 12.38
C LEU A 188 9.19 -3.72 11.00
N SER A 189 8.02 -3.36 10.47
CA SER A 189 7.87 -2.56 9.26
C SER A 189 7.13 -1.26 9.52
N GLY A 190 7.57 -0.18 8.88
CA GLY A 190 6.90 1.13 8.90
C GLY A 190 5.65 1.24 8.01
N THR A 191 5.16 0.12 7.45
CA THR A 191 3.93 0.08 6.66
C THR A 191 2.74 0.58 7.48
N GLY A 192 1.82 1.29 6.85
CA GLY A 192 0.66 1.91 7.51
C GLY A 192 0.84 3.40 7.80
N GLY A 193 2.07 3.89 7.94
CA GLY A 193 2.33 5.29 8.28
C GLY A 193 1.84 6.29 7.24
N ASP A 194 1.92 5.96 5.97
CA ASP A 194 1.42 6.82 4.89
C ASP A 194 -0.12 6.77 4.77
N GLU A 195 -0.71 5.61 4.98
CA GLU A 195 -2.15 5.39 4.96
C GLU A 195 -2.85 6.09 6.11
N LEU A 196 -2.29 5.96 7.31
CA LEU A 196 -2.84 6.53 8.53
C LEU A 196 -2.67 8.06 8.61
N LEU A 197 -1.52 8.57 8.20
CA LEU A 197 -1.12 9.98 8.40
C LEU A 197 -1.13 10.83 7.12
N GLY A 198 -1.57 10.27 5.99
CA GLY A 198 -1.79 11.03 4.75
C GLY A 198 -0.53 11.31 3.94
N GLY A 199 0.41 10.36 3.86
CA GLY A 199 1.68 10.51 3.14
C GLY A 199 1.55 10.51 1.62
N TYR A 200 0.47 9.97 1.05
CA TYR A 200 0.29 9.86 -0.40
C TYR A 200 -0.30 11.10 -1.06
N SER A 201 0.05 11.32 -2.32
CA SER A 201 -0.55 12.37 -3.14
C SER A 201 -2.06 12.20 -3.35
N SER A 202 -2.60 10.98 -3.18
CA SER A 202 -4.03 10.66 -3.26
C SER A 202 -4.86 11.44 -2.24
N PHE A 203 -4.33 11.68 -1.03
CA PHE A 203 -4.99 12.47 0.02
C PHE A 203 -5.34 13.91 -0.41
N ARG A 204 -4.62 14.46 -1.39
CA ARG A 204 -4.91 15.77 -1.96
C ARG A 204 -5.62 15.68 -3.31
N ALA A 205 -5.19 14.73 -4.16
CA ALA A 205 -5.68 14.61 -5.53
C ALA A 205 -7.13 14.14 -5.59
N VAL A 206 -7.52 13.13 -4.80
CA VAL A 206 -8.89 12.59 -4.80
C VAL A 206 -9.91 13.62 -4.34
N PRO A 207 -9.77 14.28 -3.16
CA PRO A 207 -10.74 15.30 -2.75
C PRO A 207 -10.81 16.51 -3.69
N ARG A 208 -9.69 16.89 -4.33
CA ARG A 208 -9.70 17.96 -5.34
C ARG A 208 -10.49 17.57 -6.59
N LEU A 209 -10.29 16.32 -7.05
CA LEU A 209 -11.02 15.80 -8.20
C LEU A 209 -12.52 15.72 -7.90
N VAL A 210 -12.92 15.21 -6.72
CA VAL A 210 -14.32 15.13 -6.31
C VAL A 210 -14.99 16.49 -6.36
N ARG A 211 -14.33 17.52 -5.82
CA ARG A 211 -14.86 18.90 -5.86
C ARG A 211 -14.97 19.44 -7.30
N ALA A 212 -13.94 19.21 -8.11
CA ALA A 212 -13.91 19.71 -9.49
C ALA A 212 -14.92 19.01 -10.40
N ALA A 213 -15.17 17.71 -10.17
CA ALA A 213 -16.08 16.91 -10.98
C ALA A 213 -17.51 16.82 -10.42
N ALA A 214 -17.82 17.47 -9.30
CA ALA A 214 -19.12 17.37 -8.61
C ALA A 214 -20.31 17.72 -9.53
N LEU A 215 -20.21 18.76 -10.34
CA LEU A 215 -21.27 19.16 -11.28
C LEU A 215 -21.22 18.35 -12.58
N PRO A 216 -20.09 18.21 -13.29
CA PRO A 216 -20.03 17.44 -14.54
C PRO A 216 -20.45 15.98 -14.39
N SER A 217 -20.15 15.34 -13.27
CA SER A 217 -20.49 13.93 -13.03
C SER A 217 -21.99 13.64 -12.81
N ARG A 218 -22.81 14.68 -12.64
CA ARG A 218 -24.28 14.54 -12.58
C ARG A 218 -24.89 14.20 -13.94
N LEU A 219 -24.12 14.34 -15.01
CA LEU A 219 -24.52 14.01 -16.38
C LEU A 219 -23.58 12.89 -16.93
N PRO A 220 -23.83 11.61 -16.58
CA PRO A 220 -22.93 10.50 -16.92
C PRO A 220 -22.63 10.38 -18.41
N TRP A 221 -23.61 10.72 -19.28
CA TRP A 221 -23.46 10.70 -20.73
C TRP A 221 -22.37 11.64 -21.24
N LEU A 222 -22.11 12.76 -20.55
CA LEU A 222 -20.99 13.66 -20.89
C LEU A 222 -19.65 12.96 -20.69
N GLY A 223 -19.51 12.14 -19.65
CA GLY A 223 -18.31 11.35 -19.41
C GLY A 223 -18.10 10.29 -20.48
N ASP A 224 -19.15 9.58 -20.88
CA ASP A 224 -19.07 8.57 -21.93
C ASP A 224 -18.77 9.20 -23.31
N ALA A 225 -19.39 10.33 -23.63
CA ALA A 225 -19.09 11.11 -24.84
C ALA A 225 -17.65 11.61 -24.84
N ALA A 226 -17.16 12.11 -23.70
CA ALA A 226 -15.77 12.55 -23.56
C ALA A 226 -14.77 11.40 -23.74
N ILE A 227 -15.01 10.23 -23.17
CA ILE A 227 -14.16 9.04 -23.33
C ILE A 227 -14.09 8.65 -24.82
N LYS A 228 -15.24 8.60 -25.51
CA LYS A 228 -15.31 8.29 -26.95
C LYS A 228 -14.60 9.33 -27.81
N LEU A 229 -14.88 10.62 -27.56
CA LEU A 229 -14.28 11.73 -28.32
C LEU A 229 -12.76 11.77 -28.16
N TYR A 230 -12.26 11.66 -26.93
CA TYR A 230 -10.84 11.58 -26.69
C TYR A 230 -10.19 10.33 -27.28
N GLY A 231 -10.91 9.19 -27.30
CA GLY A 231 -10.46 7.98 -27.99
C GLY A 231 -10.33 8.15 -29.50
N ALA A 232 -11.24 8.91 -30.11
CA ALA A 232 -11.26 9.15 -31.57
C ALA A 232 -10.22 10.20 -32.03
N LEU A 233 -9.97 11.22 -31.21
CA LEU A 233 -9.12 12.38 -31.58
C LEU A 233 -7.63 12.21 -31.25
N ALA A 234 -7.26 11.32 -30.34
CA ALA A 234 -5.89 11.21 -29.89
C ALA A 234 -5.06 10.22 -30.71
N PRO A 235 -3.80 10.57 -31.08
CA PRO A 235 -2.87 9.61 -31.67
C PRO A 235 -2.68 8.39 -30.76
N LYS A 236 -2.53 7.20 -31.32
CA LYS A 236 -2.50 5.92 -30.58
C LYS A 236 -1.61 5.90 -29.31
N ARG A 237 -0.55 6.69 -29.23
CA ARG A 237 0.34 6.82 -28.05
C ARG A 237 -0.19 7.74 -26.93
N SER A 238 -1.06 8.69 -27.26
CA SER A 238 -1.63 9.67 -26.31
C SER A 238 -3.04 9.28 -25.83
N VAL A 239 -3.66 8.28 -26.46
CA VAL A 239 -5.04 7.83 -26.21
C VAL A 239 -5.30 7.51 -24.74
N ARG A 240 -4.34 6.90 -24.06
CA ARG A 240 -4.52 6.49 -22.64
C ARG A 240 -4.67 7.66 -21.69
N ILE A 241 -3.87 8.73 -21.87
CA ILE A 241 -3.97 9.94 -21.05
C ILE A 241 -5.28 10.65 -21.31
N SER A 242 -5.71 10.70 -22.56
CA SER A 242 -6.92 11.38 -22.98
C SER A 242 -8.20 10.64 -22.56
N GLN A 243 -8.28 9.32 -22.71
CA GLN A 243 -9.41 8.54 -22.21
C GLN A 243 -9.57 8.62 -20.69
N LYS A 244 -8.47 8.52 -19.94
CA LYS A 244 -8.48 8.72 -18.48
C LYS A 244 -8.89 10.15 -18.10
N SER A 245 -8.63 11.13 -18.95
CA SER A 245 -9.10 12.50 -18.75
C SER A 245 -10.62 12.64 -18.94
N GLY A 246 -11.21 11.99 -19.96
CA GLY A 246 -12.66 11.88 -20.11
C GLY A 246 -13.33 11.13 -18.94
N ALA A 247 -12.69 10.08 -18.46
CA ALA A 247 -13.14 9.30 -17.32
C ALA A 247 -13.22 10.12 -16.01
N LYS A 248 -12.46 11.22 -15.87
CA LYS A 248 -12.61 12.14 -14.72
C LYS A 248 -14.00 12.76 -14.66
N ILE A 249 -14.66 12.99 -15.77
CA ILE A 249 -16.03 13.49 -15.82
C ILE A 249 -16.98 12.39 -15.33
N LYS A 250 -16.80 11.14 -15.79
CA LYS A 250 -17.68 10.01 -15.44
C LYS A 250 -17.53 9.58 -13.98
N TYR A 251 -16.31 9.42 -13.51
CA TYR A 251 -16.01 8.80 -12.19
C TYR A 251 -15.61 9.80 -11.12
N GLY A 252 -15.16 11.00 -11.51
CA GLY A 252 -14.49 11.93 -10.59
C GLY A 252 -15.37 12.53 -9.51
N GLY A 253 -16.71 12.55 -9.68
CA GLY A 253 -17.63 13.22 -8.77
C GLY A 253 -17.92 12.50 -7.44
N SER A 254 -17.44 11.28 -7.26
CA SER A 254 -17.53 10.52 -6.01
C SER A 254 -16.15 10.13 -5.49
N PHE A 255 -16.02 9.89 -4.18
CA PHE A 255 -14.77 9.41 -3.60
C PHE A 255 -14.39 8.03 -4.17
N ALA A 256 -15.35 7.13 -4.34
CA ALA A 256 -15.11 5.81 -4.91
C ALA A 256 -14.56 5.90 -6.35
N GLY A 257 -15.21 6.67 -7.20
CA GLY A 257 -14.77 6.82 -8.59
C GLY A 257 -13.46 7.59 -8.74
N ALA A 258 -13.25 8.67 -7.97
CA ALA A 258 -12.02 9.44 -7.99
C ALA A 258 -10.82 8.64 -7.44
N TYR A 259 -11.06 7.80 -6.42
CA TYR A 259 -10.06 6.88 -5.89
C TYR A 259 -9.72 5.80 -6.91
N PHE A 260 -10.73 5.20 -7.56
CA PHE A 260 -10.52 4.25 -8.65
C PHE A 260 -9.66 4.85 -9.78
N LEU A 261 -9.95 6.07 -10.22
CA LEU A 261 -9.11 6.77 -11.22
C LEU A 261 -7.68 6.99 -10.75
N LYS A 262 -7.48 7.26 -9.46
CA LYS A 262 -6.15 7.52 -8.91
C LYS A 262 -5.32 6.26 -8.72
N ARG A 263 -5.93 5.17 -8.20
CA ARG A 263 -5.27 3.91 -7.87
C ARG A 263 -5.45 2.82 -8.94
N GLY A 264 -6.45 2.96 -9.81
CA GLY A 264 -6.70 2.00 -10.89
C GLY A 264 -5.54 1.90 -11.86
N MET A 265 -5.14 0.66 -12.16
CA MET A 265 -4.05 0.34 -13.08
C MET A 265 -4.55 0.36 -14.52
N PHE A 266 -5.53 -0.47 -14.83
CA PHE A 266 -6.26 -0.46 -16.09
C PHE A 266 -7.69 0.00 -15.86
N MET A 267 -8.34 0.48 -16.92
CA MET A 267 -9.74 0.87 -16.89
C MET A 267 -10.62 -0.22 -17.50
N PRO A 268 -11.90 -0.28 -17.16
CA PRO A 268 -12.80 -1.33 -17.66
C PRO A 268 -12.80 -1.52 -19.18
N TRP A 269 -12.70 -0.44 -19.93
CA TRP A 269 -12.67 -0.48 -21.41
C TRP A 269 -11.37 -1.01 -22.02
N GLU A 270 -10.32 -1.20 -21.20
CA GLU A 270 -9.03 -1.74 -21.65
C GLU A 270 -8.95 -3.27 -21.45
N LEU A 271 -9.85 -3.84 -20.64
CA LEU A 271 -9.79 -5.27 -20.27
C LEU A 271 -10.03 -6.22 -21.46
N PRO A 272 -10.92 -5.92 -22.43
CA PRO A 272 -11.11 -6.79 -23.58
C PRO A 272 -9.83 -7.06 -24.38
N GLU A 273 -8.94 -6.07 -24.50
CA GLU A 273 -7.63 -6.23 -25.15
C GLU A 273 -6.65 -7.10 -24.36
N LEU A 274 -6.88 -7.25 -23.06
CA LEU A 274 -5.96 -7.96 -22.15
C LEU A 274 -6.33 -9.42 -21.96
N MET A 275 -7.63 -9.73 -21.89
CA MET A 275 -8.11 -11.02 -21.46
C MET A 275 -9.27 -11.57 -22.32
N GLY A 276 -9.59 -10.90 -23.45
CA GLY A 276 -10.72 -11.23 -24.31
C GLY A 276 -12.05 -10.65 -23.81
N GLU A 277 -13.01 -10.49 -24.73
CA GLU A 277 -14.29 -9.84 -24.43
C GLU A 277 -15.17 -10.61 -23.44
N ALA A 278 -15.21 -11.93 -23.57
CA ALA A 278 -16.04 -12.78 -22.72
C ALA A 278 -15.57 -12.75 -21.26
N ALA A 279 -14.28 -12.98 -21.03
CA ALA A 279 -13.67 -12.96 -19.70
C ALA A 279 -13.73 -11.55 -19.08
N ALA A 280 -13.54 -10.50 -19.87
CA ALA A 280 -13.65 -9.11 -19.38
C ALA A 280 -15.08 -8.79 -18.93
N ARG A 281 -16.09 -9.21 -19.69
CA ARG A 281 -17.51 -9.00 -19.39
C ARG A 281 -17.91 -9.77 -18.13
N ASP A 282 -17.58 -11.05 -18.05
CA ASP A 282 -17.87 -11.88 -16.87
C ASP A 282 -17.19 -11.32 -15.62
N GLY A 283 -15.89 -11.01 -15.69
CA GLY A 283 -15.16 -10.45 -14.58
C GLY A 283 -15.70 -9.09 -14.10
N LEU A 284 -16.15 -8.21 -15.02
CA LEU A 284 -16.76 -6.93 -14.66
C LEU A 284 -18.17 -7.10 -14.07
N SER A 285 -18.93 -8.10 -14.51
CA SER A 285 -20.25 -8.38 -13.94
C SER A 285 -20.17 -8.95 -12.51
N ARG A 286 -19.16 -9.76 -12.23
CA ARG A 286 -18.92 -10.32 -10.89
C ARG A 286 -18.27 -9.30 -9.94
N LEU A 287 -17.41 -8.42 -10.45
CA LEU A 287 -16.70 -7.42 -9.67
C LEU A 287 -17.31 -6.03 -9.91
N ASP A 288 -18.21 -5.63 -9.05
CA ASP A 288 -18.62 -4.22 -8.93
C ASP A 288 -17.51 -3.42 -8.22
N ILE A 289 -16.51 -2.99 -9.01
CA ILE A 289 -15.34 -2.29 -8.44
C ILE A 289 -15.71 -0.99 -7.71
N LEU A 290 -16.71 -0.26 -8.19
CA LEU A 290 -17.14 0.97 -7.52
C LEU A 290 -17.93 0.67 -6.25
N GLY A 291 -18.74 -0.38 -6.25
CA GLY A 291 -19.43 -0.86 -5.05
C GLY A 291 -18.45 -1.38 -3.99
N VAL A 292 -17.42 -2.15 -4.39
CA VAL A 292 -16.35 -2.59 -3.48
C VAL A 292 -15.65 -1.39 -2.84
N ILE A 293 -15.29 -0.38 -3.63
CA ILE A 293 -14.65 0.84 -3.11
C ILE A 293 -15.64 1.64 -2.24
N GLY A 294 -16.91 1.71 -2.63
CA GLY A 294 -17.95 2.41 -1.87
C GLY A 294 -18.20 1.79 -0.49
N LYS A 295 -18.18 0.46 -0.38
CA LYS A 295 -18.33 -0.26 0.90
C LYS A 295 -17.24 0.08 1.91
N ALA A 296 -16.02 0.41 1.45
CA ALA A 296 -14.94 0.87 2.31
C ALA A 296 -15.21 2.23 3.00
N LEU A 297 -16.30 2.92 2.63
CA LEU A 297 -16.74 4.18 3.21
C LEU A 297 -18.07 4.03 3.98
N VAL A 298 -18.40 2.85 4.44
CA VAL A 298 -19.63 2.60 5.21
C VAL A 298 -19.27 2.13 6.62
N PRO A 299 -19.72 2.87 7.67
CA PRO A 299 -20.40 4.18 7.64
C PRO A 299 -19.47 5.29 7.11
N ASP A 300 -20.09 6.32 6.50
CA ASP A 300 -19.30 7.39 5.85
C ASP A 300 -18.59 8.28 6.89
N PRO A 301 -17.25 8.36 6.87
CA PRO A 301 -16.50 9.23 7.78
C PRO A 301 -16.68 10.74 7.52
N ARG A 302 -17.41 11.14 6.50
CA ARG A 302 -17.78 12.51 6.09
C ARG A 302 -16.58 13.42 5.76
N GLN A 303 -15.54 13.47 6.59
CA GLN A 303 -14.36 14.30 6.35
C GLN A 303 -13.48 13.71 5.25
N ALA A 304 -12.96 14.57 4.36
CA ALA A 304 -12.13 14.14 3.23
C ALA A 304 -10.88 13.36 3.64
N PHE A 305 -10.22 13.76 4.72
CA PHE A 305 -9.07 13.04 5.26
C PHE A 305 -9.46 11.65 5.75
N ALA A 306 -10.49 11.55 6.58
CA ALA A 306 -10.96 10.28 7.15
C ALA A 306 -11.43 9.30 6.05
N ARG A 307 -12.17 9.80 5.04
CA ARG A 307 -12.50 9.00 3.84
C ARG A 307 -11.25 8.46 3.14
N MET A 308 -10.20 9.27 3.00
CA MET A 308 -8.96 8.82 2.37
C MET A 308 -8.20 7.80 3.21
N VAL A 309 -8.15 7.98 4.55
CA VAL A 309 -7.60 6.95 5.46
C VAL A 309 -8.37 5.65 5.30
N ALA A 310 -9.71 5.67 5.32
CA ALA A 310 -10.53 4.49 5.11
C ALA A 310 -10.22 3.78 3.78
N LEU A 311 -10.18 4.53 2.67
CA LEU A 311 -9.91 3.98 1.34
C LEU A 311 -8.49 3.40 1.21
N GLU A 312 -7.47 4.12 1.68
CA GLU A 312 -6.08 3.65 1.56
C GLU A 312 -5.83 2.44 2.47
N SER A 313 -6.37 2.45 3.70
CA SER A 313 -6.18 1.35 4.66
C SER A 313 -6.93 0.08 4.27
N THR A 314 -8.20 0.19 3.85
CA THR A 314 -9.03 -0.99 3.58
C THR A 314 -8.90 -1.53 2.16
N LEU A 315 -8.27 -0.81 1.25
CA LEU A 315 -8.14 -1.22 -0.13
C LEU A 315 -6.67 -1.42 -0.54
N TYR A 316 -5.88 -0.33 -0.58
CA TYR A 316 -4.50 -0.44 -1.05
C TYR A 316 -3.60 -1.15 -0.03
N MET A 317 -3.64 -0.72 1.22
CA MET A 317 -2.83 -1.34 2.27
C MET A 317 -3.21 -2.81 2.47
N ARG A 318 -4.49 -3.10 2.65
CA ARG A 318 -4.97 -4.46 2.92
C ARG A 318 -4.74 -5.41 1.74
N ASP A 319 -5.28 -5.04 0.55
CA ASP A 319 -5.33 -5.94 -0.60
C ASP A 319 -3.98 -6.10 -1.30
N GLN A 320 -3.04 -5.17 -1.07
CA GLN A 320 -1.73 -5.18 -1.71
C GLN A 320 -0.59 -5.18 -0.69
N LEU A 321 -0.38 -4.12 0.09
CA LEU A 321 0.84 -4.00 0.90
C LEU A 321 0.96 -5.07 1.99
N LEU A 322 -0.10 -5.29 2.80
CA LEU A 322 -0.06 -6.27 3.88
C LEU A 322 0.00 -7.70 3.35
N ARG A 323 -0.75 -7.97 2.29
CA ARG A 323 -0.72 -9.27 1.62
C ARG A 323 0.65 -9.54 0.99
N ASP A 324 1.24 -8.54 0.34
CA ASP A 324 2.57 -8.65 -0.24
C ASP A 324 3.65 -8.87 0.82
N ILE A 325 3.53 -8.23 1.98
CA ILE A 325 4.42 -8.47 3.12
C ILE A 325 4.25 -9.91 3.63
N ASP A 326 3.02 -10.40 3.76
CA ASP A 326 2.74 -11.71 4.32
C ASP A 326 3.36 -12.85 3.50
N TRP A 327 2.94 -13.02 2.24
CA TRP A 327 3.48 -14.11 1.41
C TRP A 327 5.00 -14.00 1.20
N ALA A 328 5.49 -12.76 1.01
CA ALA A 328 6.89 -12.51 0.74
C ALA A 328 7.79 -12.78 1.96
N ALA A 329 7.34 -12.44 3.16
CA ALA A 329 8.06 -12.69 4.38
C ALA A 329 7.99 -14.17 4.77
N MET A 330 6.82 -14.80 4.62
CA MET A 330 6.64 -16.21 4.92
C MET A 330 7.45 -17.11 4.00
N ALA A 331 7.74 -16.71 2.77
CA ALA A 331 8.69 -17.40 1.90
C ALA A 331 10.10 -17.57 2.52
N HIS A 332 10.44 -16.75 3.50
CA HIS A 332 11.70 -16.76 4.22
C HIS A 332 11.55 -17.12 5.71
N SER A 333 10.38 -17.61 6.13
CA SER A 333 10.06 -17.89 7.53
C SER A 333 10.33 -16.68 8.45
N LEU A 334 10.00 -15.49 7.96
CA LEU A 334 10.12 -14.22 8.67
C LEU A 334 8.73 -13.71 9.05
N GLU A 335 8.48 -13.45 10.33
CA GLU A 335 7.30 -12.74 10.79
C GLU A 335 7.51 -11.23 10.67
N VAL A 336 6.69 -10.54 9.90
CA VAL A 336 6.73 -9.08 9.81
C VAL A 336 5.58 -8.46 10.58
N ARG A 337 5.91 -7.61 11.53
CA ARG A 337 4.96 -6.87 12.37
C ARG A 337 4.85 -5.43 11.91
N VAL A 338 3.63 -4.89 11.97
CA VAL A 338 3.27 -3.58 11.42
C VAL A 338 2.59 -2.68 12.47
N PRO A 339 3.35 -2.11 13.43
CA PRO A 339 2.78 -1.38 14.56
C PRO A 339 1.85 -0.22 14.16
N LEU A 340 2.06 0.37 12.99
CA LEU A 340 1.23 1.49 12.50
C LEU A 340 -0.12 1.07 11.91
N VAL A 341 -0.43 -0.24 11.90
CA VAL A 341 -1.69 -0.80 11.35
C VAL A 341 -2.66 -1.27 12.44
N GLU A 342 -2.23 -1.23 13.68
CA GLU A 342 -2.97 -1.76 14.83
C GLU A 342 -4.29 -1.02 15.06
N ALA A 343 -5.38 -1.78 15.29
CA ALA A 343 -6.73 -1.23 15.43
C ALA A 343 -6.92 -0.39 16.69
N HIS A 344 -6.23 -0.73 17.78
CA HIS A 344 -6.26 0.06 19.01
C HIS A 344 -5.57 1.42 18.79
N LEU A 345 -4.40 1.43 18.18
CA LEU A 345 -3.72 2.66 17.78
C LEU A 345 -4.65 3.56 16.95
N LEU A 346 -5.34 2.99 15.94
CA LEU A 346 -6.27 3.77 15.12
C LEU A 346 -7.39 4.41 15.97
N ARG A 347 -7.98 3.67 16.92
CA ARG A 347 -9.02 4.21 17.81
C ARG A 347 -8.51 5.37 18.66
N GLU A 348 -7.31 5.24 19.21
CA GLU A 348 -6.70 6.26 20.06
C GLU A 348 -6.36 7.54 19.29
N ILE A 349 -5.82 7.42 18.07
CA ILE A 349 -5.33 8.60 17.37
C ILE A 349 -6.32 9.19 16.36
N ALA A 350 -7.33 8.47 15.89
CA ALA A 350 -8.28 8.96 14.90
C ALA A 350 -8.98 10.27 15.34
N PRO A 351 -9.50 10.41 16.58
CA PRO A 351 -10.11 11.66 17.03
C PRO A 351 -9.15 12.85 17.02
N LEU A 352 -7.87 12.59 17.28
CA LEU A 352 -6.81 13.59 17.25
C LEU A 352 -6.44 14.00 15.82
N LEU A 353 -6.38 13.01 14.90
CA LEU A 353 -6.01 13.25 13.51
C LEU A 353 -7.11 13.94 12.70
N VAL A 354 -8.38 13.61 12.92
CA VAL A 354 -9.51 14.27 12.24
C VAL A 354 -9.67 15.73 12.67
N ALA A 355 -9.33 16.05 13.90
CA ALA A 355 -9.31 17.41 14.42
C ALA A 355 -8.14 18.24 13.85
N THR A 356 -7.12 17.60 13.28
CA THR A 356 -5.92 18.28 12.78
C THR A 356 -6.10 18.82 11.37
N LYS A 357 -5.57 20.00 11.11
CA LYS A 357 -5.42 20.60 9.77
C LYS A 357 -3.97 20.48 9.29
N GLY A 358 -3.77 20.28 7.98
CA GLY A 358 -2.43 20.25 7.37
C GLY A 358 -1.72 18.90 7.44
N ASP A 359 -0.39 18.92 7.57
CA ASP A 359 0.45 17.72 7.57
C ASP A 359 0.34 16.97 8.91
N ARG A 360 -0.21 15.78 8.87
CA ARG A 360 -0.36 14.90 10.04
C ARG A 360 0.86 14.00 10.25
N LYS A 361 1.67 13.81 9.20
CA LYS A 361 2.90 13.02 9.28
C LYS A 361 3.92 13.62 10.25
N ARG A 362 3.82 14.93 10.51
CA ARG A 362 4.66 15.61 11.51
C ARG A 362 4.58 14.99 12.89
N TYR A 363 3.42 14.47 13.29
CA TYR A 363 3.25 13.84 14.60
C TYR A 363 4.11 12.58 14.74
N LEU A 364 4.13 11.73 13.71
CA LEU A 364 4.98 10.54 13.70
C LEU A 364 6.47 10.94 13.73
N VAL A 365 6.85 11.92 12.92
CA VAL A 365 8.24 12.41 12.84
C VAL A 365 8.72 13.03 14.14
N ALA A 366 7.84 13.69 14.89
CA ALA A 366 8.14 14.33 16.17
C ALA A 366 7.97 13.38 17.38
N SER A 367 7.54 12.14 17.18
CA SER A 367 7.26 11.22 18.29
C SER A 367 8.48 10.57 18.93
N PRO A 368 9.57 10.21 18.23
CA PRO A 368 10.77 9.70 18.90
C PRO A 368 11.37 10.72 19.86
N SER A 369 11.75 10.28 21.07
CA SER A 369 12.40 11.12 22.08
C SER A 369 13.69 11.73 21.57
N LYS A 370 14.47 10.95 20.81
CA LYS A 370 15.60 11.45 20.05
C LYS A 370 15.10 11.85 18.66
N PRO A 371 15.12 13.17 18.31
CA PRO A 371 14.61 13.65 17.04
C PRO A 371 15.28 12.98 15.83
N LEU A 372 14.53 12.80 14.74
CA LEU A 372 15.10 12.33 13.49
C LEU A 372 16.18 13.29 12.98
N PRO A 373 17.21 12.79 12.26
CA PRO A 373 18.14 13.65 11.54
C PRO A 373 17.35 14.64 10.64
N PRO A 374 17.70 15.96 10.64
CA PRO A 374 16.90 17.00 10.01
C PRO A 374 16.59 16.73 8.51
N HIS A 375 17.57 16.21 7.77
CA HIS A 375 17.40 15.89 6.35
C HIS A 375 16.48 14.67 6.10
N VAL A 376 16.38 13.73 7.06
CA VAL A 376 15.39 12.64 7.03
C VAL A 376 14.00 13.16 7.38
N ALA A 377 13.90 14.00 8.42
CA ALA A 377 12.62 14.58 8.84
C ALA A 377 11.95 15.41 7.72
N GLN A 378 12.76 16.10 6.92
CA GLN A 378 12.31 16.94 5.80
C GLN A 378 12.19 16.17 4.47
N ARG A 379 12.61 14.91 4.41
CA ARG A 379 12.61 14.12 3.18
C ARG A 379 11.20 13.90 2.67
N GLY A 380 11.01 14.18 1.39
CA GLY A 380 9.78 13.85 0.69
C GLY A 380 9.57 12.33 0.60
N LYS A 381 8.33 11.89 0.33
CA LYS A 381 8.03 10.48 0.09
C LYS A 381 8.82 9.99 -1.12
N THR A 382 9.71 9.02 -0.90
CA THR A 382 10.35 8.20 -1.93
C THR A 382 9.74 6.80 -1.87
N GLY A 383 9.39 6.20 -3.01
CA GLY A 383 9.00 4.79 -3.05
C GLY A 383 10.24 3.91 -2.91
N PHE A 384 10.11 2.80 -2.21
CA PHE A 384 11.15 1.75 -2.24
C PHE A 384 11.07 1.05 -3.59
N ASN A 385 11.97 1.41 -4.49
CA ASN A 385 11.97 0.95 -5.87
C ASN A 385 13.08 -0.08 -6.09
N VAL A 386 12.68 -1.33 -6.33
CA VAL A 386 13.57 -2.36 -6.87
C VAL A 386 13.80 -2.08 -8.35
N PRO A 387 15.00 -2.23 -8.89
CA PRO A 387 15.28 -2.07 -10.32
C PRO A 387 14.73 -3.24 -11.18
N VAL A 388 13.59 -3.85 -10.77
CA VAL A 388 12.90 -4.96 -11.44
C VAL A 388 12.71 -4.67 -12.92
N ARG A 389 12.38 -3.43 -13.24
CA ARG A 389 12.19 -2.99 -14.61
C ARG A 389 13.45 -3.20 -15.46
N GLN A 390 14.62 -2.84 -14.94
CA GLN A 390 15.90 -3.03 -15.63
C GLN A 390 16.27 -4.52 -15.71
N TRP A 391 15.96 -5.25 -14.65
CA TRP A 391 16.34 -6.65 -14.51
C TRP A 391 15.47 -7.61 -15.32
N VAL A 392 14.15 -7.38 -15.37
CA VAL A 392 13.21 -8.23 -16.11
C VAL A 392 13.08 -7.82 -17.57
N LEU A 393 13.06 -6.50 -17.84
CA LEU A 393 12.76 -5.98 -19.17
C LEU A 393 14.03 -5.69 -20.00
N GLY A 394 15.23 -5.83 -19.40
CA GLY A 394 16.52 -5.55 -20.01
C GLY A 394 16.87 -4.07 -20.06
N ASP A 395 18.11 -3.75 -20.45
CA ASP A 395 18.66 -2.39 -20.52
C ASP A 395 18.09 -1.56 -21.70
N GLY A 396 16.98 -2.00 -22.27
CA GLY A 396 16.36 -1.37 -23.42
C GLY A 396 16.02 0.09 -23.18
N LYS A 397 16.57 0.98 -24.02
CA LYS A 397 16.25 2.40 -24.12
C LYS A 397 14.76 2.68 -24.48
N SER A 398 13.90 1.67 -24.45
CA SER A 398 12.50 1.75 -24.86
C SER A 398 11.67 2.47 -23.81
N LYS A 399 11.30 3.69 -24.15
CA LYS A 399 10.36 4.55 -23.42
C LYS A 399 8.91 4.22 -23.85
N GLY A 400 8.44 3.00 -23.66
CA GLY A 400 7.08 2.61 -24.04
C GLY A 400 6.19 2.31 -22.82
N PRO A 401 4.86 2.32 -22.98
CA PRO A 401 3.91 1.93 -21.92
C PRO A 401 4.10 0.47 -21.44
N GLU A 402 4.79 -0.35 -22.23
CA GLU A 402 5.17 -1.74 -21.89
C GLU A 402 6.21 -1.85 -20.77
N PHE A 403 6.90 -0.74 -20.45
CA PHE A 403 7.97 -0.68 -19.46
C PHE A 403 7.54 -0.14 -18.09
N GLY A 404 6.24 0.11 -17.86
CA GLY A 404 5.70 0.52 -16.55
C GLY A 404 5.05 -0.63 -15.80
N MET A 405 4.44 -0.32 -14.64
CA MET A 405 3.66 -1.28 -13.83
C MET A 405 2.59 -2.04 -14.65
N ARG A 406 2.04 -1.41 -15.69
CA ARG A 406 1.04 -2.04 -16.58
C ARG A 406 1.66 -3.12 -17.46
N GLY A 407 2.84 -2.87 -18.01
CA GLY A 407 3.59 -3.87 -18.78
C GLY A 407 4.05 -5.02 -17.88
N TRP A 408 4.47 -4.70 -16.66
CA TRP A 408 4.79 -5.70 -15.65
C TRP A 408 3.57 -6.58 -15.32
N ALA A 409 2.40 -6.00 -15.06
CA ALA A 409 1.17 -6.76 -14.81
C ALA A 409 0.79 -7.71 -15.96
N ARG A 410 0.96 -7.27 -17.22
CA ARG A 410 0.73 -8.16 -18.40
C ARG A 410 1.67 -9.35 -18.39
N ARG A 411 2.98 -9.11 -18.23
CA ARG A 411 3.97 -10.18 -18.20
C ARG A 411 3.76 -11.15 -17.05
N LEU A 412 3.47 -10.62 -15.87
CA LEU A 412 3.19 -11.45 -14.70
C LEU A 412 2.01 -12.38 -14.96
N TYR A 413 0.93 -11.85 -15.54
CA TYR A 413 -0.23 -12.64 -15.93
C TYR A 413 0.12 -13.72 -16.98
N GLU A 414 0.91 -13.38 -17.98
CA GLU A 414 1.34 -14.32 -19.04
C GLU A 414 2.24 -15.41 -18.50
N MET A 415 3.14 -15.10 -17.56
CA MET A 415 4.11 -16.06 -17.03
C MET A 415 3.52 -17.03 -16.00
N ALA A 416 2.61 -16.55 -15.17
CA ALA A 416 2.21 -17.31 -13.99
C ALA A 416 0.73 -17.74 -13.96
N TRP A 417 -0.15 -17.02 -14.65
CA TRP A 417 -1.60 -17.25 -14.51
C TRP A 417 -2.39 -17.31 -15.83
N ARG A 418 -1.74 -17.22 -16.98
CA ARG A 418 -2.43 -17.45 -18.23
C ARG A 418 -2.77 -18.93 -18.32
N PRO A 419 -4.04 -19.33 -18.54
CA PRO A 419 -4.41 -20.75 -18.74
C PRO A 419 -3.59 -21.29 -19.92
N GLU A 420 -2.95 -22.45 -19.74
CA GLU A 420 -2.35 -23.20 -20.84
C GLU A 420 -3.51 -23.65 -21.75
N GLY A 421 -3.55 -23.11 -22.96
CA GLY A 421 -4.65 -23.32 -23.90
C GLY A 421 -5.48 -22.03 -24.07
N GLY A 422 -4.92 -21.11 -24.82
CA GLY A 422 -5.58 -19.84 -25.14
C GLY A 422 -6.95 -20.04 -25.77
N ILE A 423 -7.89 -19.20 -25.34
CA ILE A 423 -9.12 -18.91 -26.08
C ILE A 423 -8.77 -18.22 -27.38
#